data_baf91c122abc4c51b46c126774f6ab6d
#
_entry.id   baf91c122abc4c51b46c126774f6ab6d
#
_cell.length_a   1.000
_cell.length_b   1.000
_cell.length_c   1.000
_cell.angle_alpha   90.00
_cell.angle_beta   90.00
_cell.angle_gamma   90.00
#
_symmetry.space_group_name_H-M   'P 1'
#
loop_
_entity.id
_entity.type
_entity.pdbx_description
1 polymer ?
#
loop_
_entity_poly.entity_id
_entity_poly.type
_entity_poly.pdbx_seq_one_letter_code
_entity_poly.pdbx_strand_id
1 'polypeptide(L)'
;MKPSVLAAGLLLACCQSIKASAQDTSLVKPVGNDRAEKTHAPTDSVQEKDLIDCVDKLRRKHTKTIFVDTVTAKPSISFIPAIGYTLTSGLGLVLSGNAAFRTGADDRISTITASTSFSQKKQFTVPVESIIWLDANKFLLIGDYRFYAYPQSTYGLGSNSRLSNEDPMDFTFVRFYQTAMRHVTGNFYLGGGYIFDFHGDVDESGNKNQQPADFKTYLPLPHTVSTGFTANGLLDSRDNSIAATKGYYAAFQLRENYRFMGSTNKWGSLILDLRHYINFPAGSSNVLALWSYDWLVLNGKPPYLDLPATSWDPYTSTGRGYIQGRFRGAQMIYAEAEYRYRISANGLFGGVFFLNAQSFSAAPGTRLQTVQPGFGPGLRVKLNKLTKTNVCIDYGFGTQGSKGLFVNVGEMF
;
A
#
# COMPACT_ATOMS: atom_id res chain seq x y z
N MET A 1 5.88 1.88 -35.04
CA MET A 1 6.01 3.05 -34.14
C MET A 1 6.97 2.69 -33.02
N LYS A 2 8.02 3.48 -32.82
CA LYS A 2 9.09 3.17 -31.84
C LYS A 2 8.53 3.27 -30.40
N PRO A 3 8.80 2.33 -29.52
CA PRO A 3 8.24 2.30 -28.15
C PRO A 3 8.64 3.48 -27.25
N SER A 4 9.67 4.23 -27.63
CA SER A 4 10.16 5.40 -26.90
C SER A 4 9.23 6.63 -26.94
N VAL A 5 8.34 6.75 -27.91
CA VAL A 5 7.44 7.89 -28.06
C VAL A 5 6.16 7.68 -27.23
N LEU A 6 5.74 6.43 -27.03
CA LEU A 6 4.57 6.10 -26.21
C LEU A 6 4.83 6.33 -24.72
N ALA A 7 6.02 5.97 -24.22
CA ALA A 7 6.40 6.17 -22.83
C ALA A 7 6.51 7.64 -22.44
N ALA A 8 7.00 8.50 -23.33
CA ALA A 8 7.08 9.94 -23.11
C ALA A 8 5.70 10.62 -23.11
N GLY A 9 4.79 10.16 -23.96
CA GLY A 9 3.41 10.67 -24.03
C GLY A 9 2.58 10.32 -22.80
N LEU A 10 2.81 9.16 -22.21
CA LEU A 10 2.12 8.67 -21.03
C LEU A 10 2.57 9.39 -19.74
N LEU A 11 3.87 9.65 -19.59
CA LEU A 11 4.40 10.47 -18.49
C LEU A 11 3.88 11.92 -18.55
N LEU A 12 3.65 12.46 -19.74
CA LEU A 12 3.10 13.82 -19.93
C LEU A 12 1.61 13.93 -19.52
N ALA A 13 0.81 12.89 -19.71
CA ALA A 13 -0.60 12.88 -19.29
C ALA A 13 -0.74 12.83 -17.76
N CYS A 14 0.11 12.07 -17.06
CA CYS A 14 0.17 12.05 -15.60
C CYS A 14 0.52 13.41 -14.98
N CYS A 15 1.38 14.20 -15.64
CA CYS A 15 1.83 15.49 -15.12
C CYS A 15 0.78 16.61 -15.19
N GLN A 16 -0.27 16.48 -16.00
CA GLN A 16 -1.30 17.55 -16.10
C GLN A 16 -2.26 17.59 -14.92
N SER A 17 -2.44 16.48 -14.21
CA SER A 17 -3.44 16.33 -13.15
C SER A 17 -2.88 16.49 -11.72
N ILE A 18 -1.55 16.58 -11.55
CA ILE A 18 -0.87 16.52 -10.25
C ILE A 18 -0.85 17.86 -9.48
N LYS A 19 -1.47 18.92 -10.02
CA LYS A 19 -1.45 20.26 -9.39
C LYS A 19 -2.18 20.35 -8.04
N ALA A 20 -2.84 19.31 -7.56
CA ALA A 20 -3.76 19.45 -6.43
C ALA A 20 -3.56 18.50 -5.25
N SER A 21 -2.58 17.61 -5.25
CA SER A 21 -2.42 16.65 -4.14
C SER A 21 -1.02 16.67 -3.51
N ALA A 22 -0.63 17.85 -3.02
CA ALA A 22 0.54 17.95 -2.16
C ALA A 22 0.08 18.08 -0.71
N GLN A 23 0.19 17.04 0.08
CA GLN A 23 -0.18 17.07 1.48
C GLN A 23 1.04 16.84 2.35
N ASP A 24 1.37 17.86 3.10
CA ASP A 24 2.35 17.83 4.15
C ASP A 24 1.69 17.31 5.44
N THR A 25 2.09 16.13 5.90
CA THR A 25 1.72 15.60 7.20
C THR A 25 2.84 15.79 8.23
N SER A 26 3.82 16.62 7.94
CA SER A 26 4.87 16.95 8.89
C SER A 26 4.44 18.14 9.74
N LEU A 27 3.94 17.94 10.94
CA LEU A 27 3.96 18.98 11.98
C LEU A 27 3.81 18.37 13.37
N VAL A 28 4.95 18.13 14.01
CA VAL A 28 5.11 18.48 15.43
C VAL A 28 6.27 19.49 15.49
N LYS A 29 5.97 20.76 15.66
CA LYS A 29 6.96 21.74 16.10
C LYS A 29 7.17 21.54 17.60
N PRO A 30 8.42 21.32 18.07
CA PRO A 30 8.73 21.51 19.48
C PRO A 30 8.71 23.00 19.79
N VAL A 31 7.96 23.40 20.81
CA VAL A 31 8.08 24.71 21.46
C VAL A 31 9.44 24.73 22.14
N GLY A 32 10.32 25.62 21.71
CA GLY A 32 11.64 25.78 22.33
C GLY A 32 12.43 26.94 21.74
N ASN A 33 12.45 28.04 22.47
CA ASN A 33 13.40 29.16 22.55
C ASN A 33 14.18 29.59 21.31
N ASP A 34 13.80 30.80 20.86
CA ASP A 34 14.61 31.68 20.02
C ASP A 34 16.01 31.97 20.63
N ARG A 35 17.04 31.47 19.98
CA ARG A 35 18.33 32.09 19.87
C ARG A 35 18.84 31.94 18.44
N ALA A 36 18.82 33.01 17.70
CA ALA A 36 19.37 33.11 16.37
C ALA A 36 20.88 32.87 16.40
N GLU A 37 21.31 31.67 16.04
CA GLU A 37 22.68 31.37 15.70
C GLU A 37 22.82 31.48 14.18
N LYS A 38 23.54 32.53 13.73
CA LYS A 38 23.93 32.72 12.34
C LYS A 38 24.93 31.64 11.97
N THR A 39 24.44 30.50 11.47
CA THR A 39 25.28 29.52 10.81
C THR A 39 25.44 29.89 9.35
N HIS A 40 26.70 30.00 8.91
CA HIS A 40 27.11 30.17 7.51
C HIS A 40 26.44 29.13 6.63
N ALA A 41 25.66 29.57 5.63
CA ALA A 41 25.15 28.73 4.58
C ALA A 41 26.32 28.16 3.75
N PRO A 42 26.41 26.84 3.51
CA PRO A 42 27.33 26.31 2.53
C PRO A 42 26.86 26.74 1.14
N THR A 43 27.74 27.40 0.43
CA THR A 43 27.65 27.76 -0.99
C THR A 43 27.51 26.50 -1.81
N ASP A 44 26.54 26.46 -2.77
CA ASP A 44 26.18 25.39 -3.72
C ASP A 44 25.23 24.31 -3.21
N SER A 45 24.04 24.69 -2.74
CA SER A 45 22.94 23.73 -2.63
C SER A 45 22.35 23.48 -4.02
N VAL A 46 22.60 22.30 -4.58
CA VAL A 46 21.96 21.86 -5.84
C VAL A 46 20.44 21.90 -5.64
N GLN A 47 19.75 22.73 -6.41
CA GLN A 47 18.29 22.89 -6.32
C GLN A 47 17.59 21.55 -6.60
N GLU A 48 16.74 21.08 -5.69
CA GLU A 48 15.95 19.87 -5.89
C GLU A 48 15.00 20.03 -7.08
N LYS A 49 14.92 18.95 -7.90
CA LYS A 49 14.06 18.89 -9.10
C LYS A 49 13.12 17.71 -9.03
N ASP A 50 11.98 17.87 -9.69
CA ASP A 50 10.99 16.83 -9.88
C ASP A 50 10.52 16.76 -11.35
N LEU A 51 9.67 15.78 -11.66
CA LEU A 51 9.11 15.62 -13.01
C LEU A 51 8.28 16.83 -13.44
N ILE A 52 7.62 17.52 -12.49
CA ILE A 52 6.81 18.70 -12.76
C ILE A 52 7.72 19.82 -13.27
N ASP A 53 8.87 20.08 -12.62
CA ASP A 53 9.86 21.07 -13.07
C ASP A 53 10.36 20.73 -14.50
N CYS A 54 10.59 19.45 -14.80
CA CYS A 54 11.04 19.02 -16.13
C CYS A 54 9.99 19.29 -17.21
N VAL A 55 8.71 19.00 -16.92
CA VAL A 55 7.61 19.24 -17.86
C VAL A 55 7.34 20.74 -18.06
N ASP A 56 7.39 21.53 -17.00
CA ASP A 56 7.20 22.99 -17.07
C ASP A 56 8.32 23.65 -17.91
N LYS A 57 9.55 23.18 -17.77
CA LYS A 57 10.67 23.60 -18.60
C LYS A 57 10.48 23.27 -20.09
N LEU A 58 9.96 22.06 -20.40
CA LEU A 58 9.67 21.62 -21.77
C LEU A 58 8.53 22.45 -22.41
N ARG A 59 7.56 22.88 -21.61
CA ARG A 59 6.43 23.70 -22.05
C ARG A 59 6.72 25.19 -22.15
N ARG A 60 7.91 25.66 -21.78
CA ARG A 60 8.28 27.07 -21.65
C ARG A 60 7.32 27.91 -20.80
N LYS A 61 6.59 27.28 -19.90
CA LYS A 61 5.69 27.94 -18.95
C LYS A 61 6.38 27.99 -17.59
N HIS A 62 6.68 29.20 -17.11
CA HIS A 62 6.96 29.41 -15.70
C HIS A 62 5.64 29.30 -14.93
N THR A 63 5.30 28.12 -14.49
CA THR A 63 4.20 27.96 -13.55
C THR A 63 4.71 28.45 -12.21
N LYS A 64 4.22 29.61 -11.74
CA LYS A 64 4.42 30.00 -10.34
C LYS A 64 3.92 28.83 -9.49
N THR A 65 4.83 28.21 -8.73
CA THR A 65 4.49 27.22 -7.72
C THR A 65 3.57 27.94 -6.73
N ILE A 66 2.28 27.73 -6.85
CA ILE A 66 1.34 28.19 -5.84
C ILE A 66 1.60 27.29 -4.66
N PHE A 67 2.31 27.81 -3.66
CA PHE A 67 2.35 27.21 -2.34
C PHE A 67 0.90 27.15 -1.85
N VAL A 68 0.32 25.95 -1.85
CA VAL A 68 -0.97 25.73 -1.20
C VAL A 68 -0.68 25.58 0.30
N ASP A 69 -0.31 26.66 0.92
CA ASP A 69 -0.16 26.76 2.37
C ASP A 69 -1.52 26.88 3.09
N THR A 70 -2.60 26.88 2.32
CA THR A 70 -3.96 27.01 2.84
C THR A 70 -4.84 25.93 2.23
N VAL A 71 -4.75 24.69 2.74
CA VAL A 71 -5.93 23.82 2.66
C VAL A 71 -6.97 24.46 3.58
N THR A 72 -7.81 25.29 2.98
CA THR A 72 -8.97 25.91 3.64
C THR A 72 -9.98 24.82 4.00
N ALA A 73 -11.00 25.16 4.79
CA ALA A 73 -12.14 24.26 5.06
C ALA A 73 -12.85 23.76 3.78
N LYS A 74 -12.56 24.34 2.61
CA LYS A 74 -13.07 23.86 1.31
C LYS A 74 -12.20 22.69 0.81
N PRO A 75 -12.82 21.55 0.43
CA PRO A 75 -12.07 20.41 -0.11
C PRO A 75 -11.30 20.78 -1.38
N SER A 76 -10.01 20.41 -1.43
CA SER A 76 -9.21 20.42 -2.65
C SER A 76 -9.40 19.08 -3.35
N ILE A 77 -9.98 19.09 -4.56
CA ILE A 77 -10.27 17.87 -5.32
C ILE A 77 -9.31 17.77 -6.49
N SER A 78 -8.75 16.59 -6.71
CA SER A 78 -7.87 16.28 -7.84
C SER A 78 -8.25 14.97 -8.50
N PHE A 79 -8.03 14.87 -9.83
CA PHE A 79 -8.21 13.65 -10.61
C PHE A 79 -6.93 13.31 -11.34
N ILE A 80 -6.53 12.04 -11.29
CA ILE A 80 -5.29 11.55 -11.88
C ILE A 80 -5.60 10.30 -12.71
N PRO A 81 -5.57 10.40 -14.05
CA PRO A 81 -5.53 9.21 -14.89
C PRO A 81 -4.11 8.62 -14.84
N ALA A 82 -4.01 7.30 -14.71
CA ALA A 82 -2.75 6.59 -14.69
C ALA A 82 -2.83 5.29 -15.49
N ILE A 83 -1.68 4.81 -15.93
CA ILE A 83 -1.53 3.46 -16.46
C ILE A 83 -0.55 2.74 -15.55
N GLY A 84 -0.98 1.59 -15.05
CA GLY A 84 -0.17 0.71 -14.22
C GLY A 84 0.11 -0.62 -14.90
N TYR A 85 1.07 -1.34 -14.36
CA TYR A 85 1.35 -2.72 -14.73
C TYR A 85 1.66 -3.53 -13.47
N THR A 86 1.00 -4.67 -13.33
CA THR A 86 1.35 -5.67 -12.31
C THR A 86 1.38 -7.05 -12.95
N LEU A 87 2.04 -8.00 -12.30
CA LEU A 87 2.04 -9.40 -12.75
C LEU A 87 0.63 -10.00 -12.76
N THR A 88 -0.20 -9.60 -11.82
CA THR A 88 -1.55 -10.12 -11.64
C THR A 88 -2.54 -9.54 -12.65
N SER A 89 -2.46 -8.25 -12.93
CA SER A 89 -3.44 -7.54 -13.78
C SER A 89 -2.98 -7.35 -15.23
N GLY A 90 -1.68 -7.47 -15.50
CA GLY A 90 -1.11 -6.98 -16.76
C GLY A 90 -1.18 -5.45 -16.81
N LEU A 91 -1.37 -4.88 -18.01
CA LEU A 91 -1.64 -3.45 -18.16
C LEU A 91 -3.03 -3.09 -17.61
N GLY A 92 -3.11 -1.99 -16.89
CA GLY A 92 -4.35 -1.45 -16.34
C GLY A 92 -4.47 0.06 -16.54
N LEU A 93 -5.67 0.51 -16.83
CA LEU A 93 -6.05 1.92 -16.81
C LEU A 93 -6.64 2.21 -15.43
N VAL A 94 -6.20 3.28 -14.80
CA VAL A 94 -6.66 3.74 -13.49
C VAL A 94 -7.09 5.19 -13.58
N LEU A 95 -8.26 5.50 -13.04
CA LEU A 95 -8.69 6.87 -12.78
C LEU A 95 -8.84 7.02 -11.28
N SER A 96 -8.04 7.90 -10.67
CA SER A 96 -8.08 8.17 -9.22
C SER A 96 -8.54 9.60 -8.96
N GLY A 97 -9.48 9.78 -8.04
CA GLY A 97 -9.89 11.06 -7.47
C GLY A 97 -9.46 11.15 -6.01
N ASN A 98 -8.95 12.29 -5.60
CA ASN A 98 -8.58 12.57 -4.21
C ASN A 98 -9.24 13.87 -3.77
N ALA A 99 -9.86 13.85 -2.59
CA ALA A 99 -10.35 15.03 -1.89
C ALA A 99 -9.55 15.21 -0.59
N ALA A 100 -8.99 16.39 -0.41
CA ALA A 100 -8.20 16.77 0.74
C ALA A 100 -8.81 17.99 1.42
N PHE A 101 -9.04 17.94 2.74
CA PHE A 101 -9.68 19.00 3.51
C PHE A 101 -9.27 18.97 4.98
N ARG A 102 -9.57 20.03 5.71
CA ARG A 102 -9.48 20.07 7.17
C ARG A 102 -10.87 20.16 7.77
N THR A 103 -11.13 19.41 8.83
CA THR A 103 -12.39 19.45 9.58
C THR A 103 -12.39 20.58 10.61
N GLY A 104 -11.22 20.95 11.09
CA GLY A 104 -10.97 22.11 11.97
C GLY A 104 -9.63 22.75 11.67
N ALA A 105 -9.37 23.94 12.20
CA ALA A 105 -8.14 24.71 11.95
C ALA A 105 -6.88 23.96 12.42
N ASP A 106 -6.98 23.27 13.56
CA ASP A 106 -5.88 22.53 14.19
C ASP A 106 -5.81 21.06 13.78
N ASP A 107 -6.76 20.58 12.94
CA ASP A 107 -6.78 19.22 12.48
C ASP A 107 -5.71 18.97 11.41
N ARG A 108 -5.16 17.75 11.39
CA ARG A 108 -4.39 17.24 10.25
C ARG A 108 -5.27 17.22 9.01
N ILE A 109 -4.64 17.16 7.85
CA ILE A 109 -5.36 17.04 6.60
C ILE A 109 -6.03 15.68 6.52
N SER A 110 -7.34 15.72 6.32
CA SER A 110 -8.19 14.56 6.03
C SER A 110 -8.21 14.29 4.54
N THR A 111 -8.28 13.02 4.16
CA THR A 111 -8.28 12.59 2.76
C THR A 111 -9.36 11.57 2.48
N ILE A 112 -9.97 11.69 1.32
CA ILE A 112 -10.81 10.64 0.74
C ILE A 112 -10.26 10.38 -0.66
N THR A 113 -9.85 9.14 -0.92
CA THR A 113 -9.35 8.71 -2.22
C THR A 113 -10.30 7.66 -2.79
N ALA A 114 -10.80 7.90 -4.00
CA ALA A 114 -11.61 6.95 -4.74
C ALA A 114 -10.93 6.68 -6.07
N SER A 115 -10.83 5.42 -6.46
CA SER A 115 -10.30 5.09 -7.79
C SER A 115 -11.14 4.03 -8.48
N THR A 116 -11.01 3.96 -9.79
CA THR A 116 -11.53 2.86 -10.57
C THR A 116 -10.46 2.38 -11.52
N SER A 117 -10.36 1.07 -11.71
CA SER A 117 -9.41 0.50 -12.64
C SER A 117 -10.04 -0.61 -13.48
N PHE A 118 -9.52 -0.75 -14.70
CA PHE A 118 -9.81 -1.86 -15.59
C PHE A 118 -8.50 -2.40 -16.15
N SER A 119 -8.30 -3.72 -16.10
CA SER A 119 -7.05 -4.35 -16.46
C SER A 119 -7.14 -5.25 -17.68
N GLN A 120 -5.98 -5.54 -18.30
CA GLN A 120 -5.85 -6.46 -19.42
C GLN A 120 -6.38 -7.86 -19.09
N LYS A 121 -6.28 -8.29 -17.83
CA LYS A 121 -6.80 -9.57 -17.34
C LYS A 121 -8.24 -9.49 -16.87
N LYS A 122 -9.00 -8.48 -17.34
CA LYS A 122 -10.44 -8.30 -17.07
C LYS A 122 -10.79 -8.02 -15.60
N GLN A 123 -9.82 -7.58 -14.80
CA GLN A 123 -10.12 -7.13 -13.45
C GLN A 123 -10.75 -5.74 -13.49
N PHE A 124 -11.80 -5.56 -12.70
CA PHE A 124 -12.43 -4.26 -12.47
C PHE A 124 -12.44 -3.99 -10.97
N THR A 125 -11.95 -2.82 -10.55
CA THR A 125 -11.85 -2.46 -9.14
C THR A 125 -12.34 -1.05 -8.88
N VAL A 126 -13.01 -0.88 -7.73
CA VAL A 126 -13.45 0.42 -7.21
C VAL A 126 -13.12 0.47 -5.72
N PRO A 127 -11.88 0.78 -5.31
CA PRO A 127 -11.56 1.09 -3.92
C PRO A 127 -11.89 2.54 -3.59
N VAL A 128 -12.39 2.76 -2.36
CA VAL A 128 -12.56 4.07 -1.73
C VAL A 128 -11.94 4.00 -0.34
N GLU A 129 -10.98 4.85 -0.08
CA GLU A 129 -10.26 4.91 1.20
C GLU A 129 -10.42 6.30 1.82
N SER A 130 -10.57 6.37 3.14
CA SER A 130 -10.70 7.63 3.86
C SER A 130 -9.86 7.64 5.13
N ILE A 131 -9.22 8.78 5.39
CA ILE A 131 -8.52 9.09 6.65
C ILE A 131 -9.03 10.46 7.07
N ILE A 132 -9.80 10.50 8.17
CA ILE A 132 -10.47 11.73 8.62
C ILE A 132 -10.05 12.02 10.06
N TRP A 133 -9.47 13.20 10.26
CA TRP A 133 -9.04 13.73 11.54
C TRP A 133 -10.11 14.69 12.10
N LEU A 134 -10.42 14.57 13.38
CA LEU A 134 -11.47 15.35 14.03
C LEU A 134 -11.00 15.87 15.41
N ASP A 135 -11.56 16.99 15.83
CA ASP A 135 -11.42 17.57 17.17
C ASP A 135 -9.94 17.76 17.58
N ALA A 136 -9.21 18.57 16.82
CA ALA A 136 -7.77 18.81 17.00
C ALA A 136 -6.96 17.50 17.07
N ASN A 137 -7.26 16.58 16.16
CA ASN A 137 -6.64 15.25 16.04
C ASN A 137 -6.91 14.30 17.21
N LYS A 138 -7.91 14.54 18.04
CA LYS A 138 -8.29 13.62 19.12
C LYS A 138 -8.94 12.36 18.61
N PHE A 139 -9.62 12.42 17.45
CA PHE A 139 -10.23 11.28 16.82
C PHE A 139 -9.70 11.08 15.40
N LEU A 140 -9.53 9.83 15.04
CA LEU A 140 -9.11 9.36 13.71
C LEU A 140 -10.13 8.35 13.21
N LEU A 141 -10.77 8.65 12.07
CA LEU A 141 -11.63 7.71 11.36
C LEU A 141 -10.91 7.19 10.12
N ILE A 142 -10.89 5.86 9.96
CA ILE A 142 -10.30 5.19 8.80
C ILE A 142 -11.38 4.34 8.14
N GLY A 143 -11.63 4.58 6.85
CA GLY A 143 -12.54 3.80 6.02
C GLY A 143 -11.80 3.09 4.89
N ASP A 144 -12.17 1.85 4.60
CA ASP A 144 -11.70 1.07 3.44
C ASP A 144 -12.92 0.35 2.84
N TYR A 145 -13.34 0.80 1.67
CA TYR A 145 -14.51 0.29 0.97
C TYR A 145 -14.09 -0.16 -0.42
N ARG A 146 -14.39 -1.41 -0.79
CA ARG A 146 -13.94 -1.99 -2.05
C ARG A 146 -15.05 -2.75 -2.74
N PHE A 147 -15.09 -2.59 -4.06
CA PHE A 147 -15.85 -3.45 -4.96
C PHE A 147 -14.93 -3.92 -6.07
N TYR A 148 -14.75 -5.25 -6.18
CA TYR A 148 -13.89 -5.87 -7.20
C TYR A 148 -14.65 -6.97 -7.94
N ALA A 149 -14.53 -7.00 -9.27
CA ALA A 149 -14.70 -8.21 -10.08
C ALA A 149 -13.30 -8.66 -10.45
N TYR A 150 -12.88 -9.84 -9.90
CA TYR A 150 -11.44 -10.07 -9.75
C TYR A 150 -10.99 -11.47 -10.15
N PRO A 151 -10.77 -11.71 -11.47
CA PRO A 151 -10.01 -12.87 -11.90
C PRO A 151 -8.64 -12.90 -11.27
N GLN A 152 -8.33 -13.97 -10.51
CA GLN A 152 -7.03 -14.16 -9.87
C GLN A 152 -6.75 -15.65 -9.68
N SER A 153 -5.53 -16.09 -10.04
CA SER A 153 -5.12 -17.46 -9.75
C SER A 153 -4.78 -17.67 -8.28
N THR A 154 -5.05 -18.88 -7.79
CA THR A 154 -4.47 -19.42 -6.55
C THR A 154 -3.49 -20.55 -6.88
N TYR A 155 -2.65 -20.95 -5.92
CA TYR A 155 -1.59 -21.95 -6.12
C TYR A 155 -1.59 -23.01 -5.02
N GLY A 156 -2.64 -23.02 -4.18
CA GLY A 156 -2.79 -23.87 -3.02
C GLY A 156 -2.35 -23.20 -1.71
N LEU A 157 -2.42 -23.97 -0.63
CA LEU A 157 -2.18 -23.50 0.74
C LEU A 157 -0.73 -23.74 1.19
N GLY A 158 -0.21 -22.76 1.93
CA GLY A 158 1.15 -22.77 2.49
C GLY A 158 2.23 -22.34 1.50
N SER A 159 3.42 -22.06 2.02
CA SER A 159 4.56 -21.62 1.20
C SER A 159 5.26 -22.75 0.46
N ASN A 160 4.91 -24.01 0.69
CA ASN A 160 5.41 -25.16 -0.08
C ASN A 160 4.62 -25.39 -1.38
N SER A 161 3.56 -24.62 -1.64
CA SER A 161 2.80 -24.70 -2.89
C SER A 161 3.69 -24.45 -4.11
N ARG A 162 3.42 -25.17 -5.22
CA ARG A 162 4.21 -25.06 -6.45
C ARG A 162 3.56 -24.07 -7.42
N LEU A 163 4.39 -23.38 -8.20
CA LEU A 163 3.89 -22.48 -9.26
C LEU A 163 3.07 -23.26 -10.31
N SER A 164 3.41 -24.53 -10.56
CA SER A 164 2.68 -25.40 -11.46
C SER A 164 1.26 -25.77 -11.00
N ASN A 165 0.92 -25.49 -9.73
CA ASN A 165 -0.42 -25.70 -9.18
C ASN A 165 -1.35 -24.49 -9.42
N GLU A 166 -1.02 -23.68 -10.41
CA GLU A 166 -1.84 -22.53 -10.79
C GLU A 166 -3.29 -22.97 -11.06
N ASP A 167 -4.20 -22.32 -10.39
CA ASP A 167 -5.64 -22.59 -10.43
C ASP A 167 -6.37 -21.24 -10.61
N PRO A 168 -6.84 -20.96 -11.84
CA PRO A 168 -7.56 -19.72 -12.12
C PRO A 168 -8.88 -19.68 -11.35
N MET A 169 -9.16 -18.58 -10.71
CA MET A 169 -10.38 -18.29 -9.98
C MET A 169 -10.97 -16.97 -10.43
N ASP A 170 -12.29 -16.92 -10.51
CA ASP A 170 -13.06 -15.69 -10.68
C ASP A 170 -13.90 -15.46 -9.42
N PHE A 171 -14.01 -14.22 -8.97
CA PHE A 171 -14.88 -13.86 -7.85
C PHE A 171 -15.24 -12.38 -7.84
N THR A 172 -16.37 -12.08 -7.22
CA THR A 172 -16.76 -10.73 -6.82
C THR A 172 -16.37 -10.53 -5.37
N PHE A 173 -15.78 -9.37 -5.06
CA PHE A 173 -15.36 -9.01 -3.70
C PHE A 173 -15.96 -7.66 -3.30
N VAL A 174 -16.59 -7.63 -2.13
CA VAL A 174 -17.08 -6.40 -1.49
C VAL A 174 -16.49 -6.31 -0.09
N ARG A 175 -15.90 -5.15 0.22
CA ARG A 175 -15.39 -4.82 1.55
C ARG A 175 -16.05 -3.56 2.07
N PHE A 176 -16.36 -3.55 3.34
CA PHE A 176 -16.75 -2.37 4.09
C PHE A 176 -16.08 -2.40 5.46
N TYR A 177 -15.04 -1.59 5.64
CA TYR A 177 -14.33 -1.44 6.90
C TYR A 177 -14.45 0.00 7.37
N GLN A 178 -14.87 0.18 8.61
CA GLN A 178 -14.91 1.48 9.28
C GLN A 178 -14.28 1.35 10.66
N THR A 179 -13.19 2.07 10.88
CA THR A 179 -12.47 2.14 12.15
C THR A 179 -12.56 3.54 12.74
N ALA A 180 -12.79 3.62 14.04
CA ALA A 180 -12.74 4.86 14.82
C ALA A 180 -11.72 4.68 15.96
N MET A 181 -10.74 5.58 16.01
CA MET A 181 -9.70 5.57 17.04
C MET A 181 -9.63 6.90 17.76
N ARG A 182 -9.28 6.87 19.04
CA ARG A 182 -9.06 8.03 19.89
C ARG A 182 -7.57 8.15 20.22
N HIS A 183 -7.08 9.37 20.23
CA HIS A 183 -5.76 9.71 20.75
C HIS A 183 -5.65 9.34 22.22
N VAL A 184 -4.57 8.65 22.60
CA VAL A 184 -4.27 8.23 23.96
C VAL A 184 -3.12 9.06 24.53
N THR A 185 -1.97 9.01 23.87
CA THR A 185 -0.78 9.77 24.29
C THR A 185 0.23 9.89 23.13
N GLY A 186 0.93 11.01 23.03
CA GLY A 186 1.94 11.23 21.97
C GLY A 186 1.36 11.01 20.56
N ASN A 187 1.86 10.04 19.86
CA ASN A 187 1.38 9.64 18.52
C ASN A 187 0.61 8.31 18.54
N PHE A 188 0.14 7.88 19.71
CA PHE A 188 -0.57 6.62 19.89
C PHE A 188 -2.09 6.82 19.92
N TYR A 189 -2.78 6.04 19.09
CA TYR A 189 -4.22 5.96 18.93
C TYR A 189 -4.72 4.55 19.23
N LEU A 190 -5.86 4.41 19.88
CA LEU A 190 -6.51 3.14 20.17
C LEU A 190 -8.01 3.26 19.87
N GLY A 191 -8.60 2.20 19.35
CA GLY A 191 -10.02 2.21 19.03
C GLY A 191 -10.57 0.89 18.53
N GLY A 192 -11.75 0.96 17.93
CA GLY A 192 -12.45 -0.20 17.40
C GLY A 192 -13.02 0.07 16.01
N GLY A 193 -13.49 -0.98 15.36
CA GLY A 193 -14.09 -0.89 14.05
C GLY A 193 -15.10 -1.97 13.77
N TYR A 194 -15.90 -1.74 12.75
CA TYR A 194 -16.78 -2.71 12.12
C TYR A 194 -16.18 -3.13 10.78
N ILE A 195 -16.29 -4.41 10.47
CA ILE A 195 -15.78 -4.99 9.24
C ILE A 195 -16.79 -5.91 8.59
N PHE A 196 -16.80 -5.87 7.26
CA PHE A 196 -17.61 -6.73 6.43
C PHE A 196 -16.84 -7.05 5.15
N ASP A 197 -16.63 -8.34 4.87
CA ASP A 197 -16.14 -8.87 3.59
C ASP A 197 -17.19 -9.82 3.01
N PHE A 198 -17.46 -9.69 1.72
CA PHE A 198 -18.27 -10.59 0.94
C PHE A 198 -17.47 -11.07 -0.28
N HIS A 199 -17.40 -12.37 -0.47
CA HIS A 199 -16.94 -12.98 -1.71
C HIS A 199 -18.12 -13.74 -2.34
N GLY A 200 -18.43 -13.40 -3.56
CA GLY A 200 -19.52 -13.99 -4.34
C GLY A 200 -19.06 -14.52 -5.68
N ASP A 201 -19.88 -15.36 -6.28
CA ASP A 201 -19.64 -15.94 -7.60
C ASP A 201 -18.25 -16.58 -7.73
N VAL A 202 -17.81 -17.25 -6.64
CA VAL A 202 -16.49 -17.87 -6.60
C VAL A 202 -16.52 -19.11 -7.48
N ASP A 203 -15.89 -19.00 -8.64
CA ASP A 203 -15.70 -20.07 -9.60
C ASP A 203 -14.23 -20.41 -9.76
N GLU A 204 -13.92 -21.68 -9.90
CA GLU A 204 -12.59 -22.22 -10.04
C GLU A 204 -12.55 -23.12 -11.27
N SER A 205 -11.72 -22.72 -12.25
CA SER A 205 -11.62 -23.42 -13.54
C SER A 205 -10.87 -24.76 -13.48
N GLY A 206 -10.24 -25.06 -12.33
CA GLY A 206 -9.38 -26.23 -12.15
C GLY A 206 -7.96 -26.02 -12.66
N ASN A 207 -7.00 -26.63 -11.98
CA ASN A 207 -5.62 -26.53 -12.42
C ASN A 207 -5.29 -27.49 -13.56
N LYS A 208 -4.29 -27.13 -14.37
CA LYS A 208 -3.84 -27.89 -15.53
C LYS A 208 -3.35 -29.32 -15.18
N ASN A 209 -2.96 -29.54 -13.94
CA ASN A 209 -2.42 -30.83 -13.46
C ASN A 209 -3.51 -31.76 -12.90
N GLN A 210 -4.78 -31.36 -12.98
CA GLN A 210 -5.94 -32.13 -12.47
C GLN A 210 -5.81 -32.56 -11.00
N GLN A 211 -4.99 -31.85 -10.21
CA GLN A 211 -4.91 -32.06 -8.78
C GLN A 211 -6.13 -31.38 -8.11
N PRO A 212 -6.69 -31.96 -7.03
CA PRO A 212 -7.72 -31.26 -6.27
C PRO A 212 -7.19 -29.92 -5.80
N ALA A 213 -7.85 -28.83 -6.20
CA ALA A 213 -7.49 -27.53 -5.71
C ALA A 213 -7.79 -27.43 -4.22
N ASP A 214 -6.91 -26.74 -3.49
CA ASP A 214 -7.09 -26.56 -2.05
C ASP A 214 -8.39 -25.79 -1.73
N PHE A 215 -8.87 -24.93 -2.64
CA PHE A 215 -10.18 -24.30 -2.51
C PHE A 215 -11.29 -25.33 -2.35
N LYS A 216 -11.36 -26.38 -3.23
CA LYS A 216 -12.39 -27.42 -3.19
C LYS A 216 -12.33 -28.28 -1.93
N THR A 217 -11.16 -28.45 -1.36
CA THR A 217 -10.98 -29.27 -0.14
C THR A 217 -11.08 -28.46 1.14
N TYR A 218 -10.77 -27.16 1.10
CA TYR A 218 -10.75 -26.31 2.28
C TYR A 218 -12.15 -25.86 2.71
N LEU A 219 -12.87 -25.11 1.87
CA LEU A 219 -14.24 -24.64 2.12
C LEU A 219 -14.84 -24.16 0.79
N PRO A 220 -15.36 -25.07 -0.04
CA PRO A 220 -15.79 -24.77 -1.41
C PRO A 220 -17.20 -24.15 -1.43
N LEU A 221 -17.33 -22.93 -0.94
CA LEU A 221 -18.59 -22.20 -0.96
C LEU A 221 -18.56 -21.13 -2.06
N PRO A 222 -19.59 -21.04 -2.91
CA PRO A 222 -19.67 -20.04 -3.98
C PRO A 222 -19.86 -18.62 -3.42
N HIS A 223 -20.36 -18.50 -2.17
CA HIS A 223 -20.53 -17.23 -1.49
C HIS A 223 -20.07 -17.35 -0.05
N THR A 224 -19.34 -16.36 0.42
CA THR A 224 -18.90 -16.28 1.81
C THR A 224 -19.04 -14.87 2.34
N VAL A 225 -19.39 -14.76 3.62
CA VAL A 225 -19.48 -13.52 4.37
C VAL A 225 -18.57 -13.62 5.59
N SER A 226 -17.82 -12.57 5.86
CA SER A 226 -17.08 -12.38 7.11
C SER A 226 -17.40 -11.01 7.66
N THR A 227 -18.11 -10.97 8.80
CA THR A 227 -18.49 -9.70 9.43
C THR A 227 -18.29 -9.78 10.94
N GLY A 228 -17.86 -8.65 11.53
CA GLY A 228 -17.54 -8.60 12.93
C GLY A 228 -16.95 -7.26 13.37
N PHE A 229 -16.20 -7.32 14.45
CA PHE A 229 -15.56 -6.15 15.05
C PHE A 229 -14.05 -6.29 15.10
N THR A 230 -13.39 -5.12 15.20
CA THR A 230 -11.93 -5.05 15.39
C THR A 230 -11.60 -4.20 16.61
N ALA A 231 -10.48 -4.56 17.29
CA ALA A 231 -9.73 -3.66 18.14
C ALA A 231 -8.46 -3.24 17.42
N ASN A 232 -8.17 -1.94 17.39
CA ASN A 232 -7.10 -1.37 16.58
C ASN A 232 -6.22 -0.46 17.42
N GLY A 233 -4.91 -0.52 17.19
CA GLY A 233 -3.95 0.43 17.73
C GLY A 233 -3.02 0.94 16.64
N LEU A 234 -2.63 2.20 16.73
CA LEU A 234 -1.76 2.88 15.79
C LEU A 234 -0.77 3.79 16.52
N LEU A 235 0.50 3.62 16.23
CA LEU A 235 1.59 4.49 16.65
C LEU A 235 2.36 4.94 15.41
N ASP A 236 2.34 6.23 15.06
CA ASP A 236 2.98 6.76 13.85
C ASP A 236 3.86 7.97 14.18
N SER A 237 5.17 7.76 14.17
CA SER A 237 6.20 8.79 14.40
C SER A 237 7.03 9.09 13.15
N ARG A 238 6.58 8.65 11.97
CA ARG A 238 7.28 8.92 10.71
C ARG A 238 7.34 10.43 10.42
N ASP A 239 8.44 10.85 9.83
CA ASP A 239 8.61 12.25 9.38
C ASP A 239 7.75 12.58 8.14
N ASN A 240 7.38 11.59 7.37
CA ASN A 240 6.49 11.70 6.22
C ASN A 240 5.73 10.38 6.01
N SER A 241 4.44 10.43 5.73
CA SER A 241 3.61 9.23 5.54
C SER A 241 3.78 8.57 4.17
N ILE A 242 4.27 9.32 3.16
CA ILE A 242 4.39 8.86 1.76
C ILE A 242 5.80 8.31 1.47
N ALA A 243 6.84 9.03 1.96
CA ALA A 243 8.24 8.67 1.74
C ALA A 243 9.03 8.94 3.01
N ALA A 244 8.80 8.13 4.03
CA ALA A 244 9.45 8.24 5.32
C ALA A 244 10.97 8.08 5.19
N THR A 245 11.71 8.95 5.89
CA THR A 245 13.18 8.88 5.98
C THR A 245 13.66 8.54 7.38
N LYS A 246 12.83 8.78 8.39
CA LYS A 246 13.12 8.45 9.80
C LYS A 246 11.82 8.22 10.57
N GLY A 247 11.96 7.58 11.72
CA GLY A 247 10.85 7.28 12.62
C GLY A 247 10.34 5.86 12.47
N TYR A 248 9.23 5.57 13.11
CA TYR A 248 8.62 4.24 13.11
C TYR A 248 7.10 4.34 12.99
N TYR A 249 6.53 3.27 12.48
CA TYR A 249 5.10 3.03 12.39
C TYR A 249 4.83 1.66 13.00
N ALA A 250 3.85 1.56 13.88
CA ALA A 250 3.40 0.30 14.44
C ALA A 250 1.87 0.30 14.52
N ALA A 251 1.25 -0.67 13.90
CA ALA A 251 -0.19 -0.86 13.96
C ALA A 251 -0.52 -2.32 14.29
N PHE A 252 -1.62 -2.51 15.01
CA PHE A 252 -2.24 -3.81 15.15
C PHE A 252 -3.73 -3.74 14.86
N GLN A 253 -4.27 -4.84 14.34
CA GLN A 253 -5.70 -5.07 14.19
C GLN A 253 -6.03 -6.47 14.71
N LEU A 254 -6.78 -6.55 15.79
CA LEU A 254 -7.39 -7.78 16.27
C LEU A 254 -8.82 -7.83 15.73
N ARG A 255 -9.15 -8.88 14.97
CA ARG A 255 -10.43 -9.09 14.29
C ARG A 255 -11.14 -10.30 14.85
N GLU A 256 -12.45 -10.19 15.10
CA GLU A 256 -13.35 -11.29 15.43
C GLU A 256 -14.62 -11.22 14.58
N ASN A 257 -14.94 -12.32 13.90
CA ASN A 257 -16.12 -12.48 13.05
C ASN A 257 -17.11 -13.42 13.70
N TYR A 258 -18.40 -13.07 13.64
CA TYR A 258 -19.45 -13.75 14.38
C TYR A 258 -20.58 -14.24 13.48
N ARG A 259 -21.02 -15.51 13.66
CA ARG A 259 -22.16 -16.06 12.93
C ARG A 259 -23.46 -15.31 13.16
N PHE A 260 -23.70 -14.81 14.37
CA PHE A 260 -24.91 -14.03 14.68
C PHE A 260 -24.99 -12.69 13.94
N MET A 261 -23.87 -12.20 13.40
CA MET A 261 -23.80 -11.01 12.53
C MET A 261 -23.90 -11.35 11.04
N GLY A 262 -24.05 -12.63 10.69
CA GLY A 262 -24.14 -13.10 9.31
C GLY A 262 -22.88 -13.70 8.74
N SER A 263 -21.79 -13.85 9.51
CA SER A 263 -20.60 -14.52 9.01
C SER A 263 -20.86 -16.00 8.70
N THR A 264 -20.30 -16.48 7.61
CA THR A 264 -20.30 -17.90 7.22
C THR A 264 -19.71 -18.76 8.35
N ASN A 265 -18.59 -18.33 8.91
CA ASN A 265 -17.93 -19.00 10.04
C ASN A 265 -17.59 -17.99 11.15
N LYS A 266 -17.45 -18.49 12.40
CA LYS A 266 -16.78 -17.77 13.46
C LYS A 266 -15.27 -17.96 13.30
N TRP A 267 -14.53 -16.87 13.27
CA TRP A 267 -13.06 -16.89 13.21
C TRP A 267 -12.47 -15.54 13.62
N GLY A 268 -11.21 -15.56 14.04
CA GLY A 268 -10.49 -14.35 14.42
C GLY A 268 -9.07 -14.33 13.89
N SER A 269 -8.54 -13.13 13.72
CA SER A 269 -7.17 -12.90 13.26
C SER A 269 -6.52 -11.69 13.92
N LEU A 270 -5.19 -11.68 13.90
CA LEU A 270 -4.34 -10.58 14.30
C LEU A 270 -3.50 -10.15 13.09
N ILE A 271 -3.48 -8.86 12.81
CA ILE A 271 -2.53 -8.23 11.88
C ILE A 271 -1.59 -7.35 12.71
N LEU A 272 -0.29 -7.45 12.43
CA LEU A 272 0.77 -6.57 12.94
C LEU A 272 1.48 -5.95 11.74
N ASP A 273 1.60 -4.62 11.73
CA ASP A 273 2.32 -3.84 10.72
C ASP A 273 3.36 -2.97 11.42
N LEU A 274 4.62 -3.35 11.31
CA LEU A 274 5.74 -2.72 12.00
C LEU A 274 6.74 -2.20 10.98
N ARG A 275 7.07 -0.90 11.04
CA ARG A 275 8.00 -0.26 10.10
C ARG A 275 8.98 0.62 10.85
N HIS A 276 10.23 0.63 10.40
CA HIS A 276 11.28 1.48 10.95
C HIS A 276 12.13 2.06 9.82
N TYR A 277 12.40 3.36 9.90
CA TYR A 277 13.15 4.12 8.90
C TYR A 277 14.36 4.77 9.55
N ILE A 278 15.53 4.54 8.98
CA ILE A 278 16.82 4.97 9.54
C ILE A 278 17.65 5.59 8.43
N ASN A 279 18.19 6.78 8.65
CA ASN A 279 19.20 7.34 7.75
C ASN A 279 20.49 6.50 7.86
N PHE A 280 20.90 5.86 6.76
CA PHE A 280 22.05 4.97 6.74
C PHE A 280 22.89 5.15 5.46
N PRO A 281 24.23 5.36 5.58
CA PRO A 281 24.98 5.61 6.82
C PRO A 281 24.47 6.83 7.59
N ALA A 282 24.80 6.92 8.88
CA ALA A 282 24.41 8.06 9.71
C ALA A 282 24.83 9.38 9.06
N GLY A 283 23.94 10.36 9.04
CA GLY A 283 24.16 11.67 8.41
C GLY A 283 24.00 11.71 6.88
N SER A 284 23.73 10.57 6.23
CA SER A 284 23.41 10.54 4.79
C SER A 284 21.93 10.82 4.55
N SER A 285 21.59 11.14 3.29
CA SER A 285 20.19 11.22 2.82
C SER A 285 19.61 9.88 2.42
N ASN A 286 20.42 8.80 2.45
CA ASN A 286 19.97 7.45 2.14
C ASN A 286 19.20 6.88 3.33
N VAL A 287 18.31 5.95 3.07
CA VAL A 287 17.40 5.36 4.06
C VAL A 287 17.50 3.84 4.02
N LEU A 288 17.69 3.24 5.18
CA LEU A 288 17.39 1.86 5.42
C LEU A 288 15.97 1.78 5.99
N ALA A 289 15.04 1.22 5.23
CA ALA A 289 13.66 1.01 5.63
C ALA A 289 13.45 -0.48 5.93
N LEU A 290 12.87 -0.78 7.08
CA LEU A 290 12.57 -2.12 7.56
C LEU A 290 11.06 -2.26 7.75
N TRP A 291 10.49 -3.38 7.32
CA TRP A 291 9.07 -3.69 7.43
C TRP A 291 8.86 -5.13 7.86
N SER A 292 7.97 -5.35 8.84
CA SER A 292 7.36 -6.64 9.16
C SER A 292 5.85 -6.51 9.03
N TYR A 293 5.21 -7.49 8.39
CA TYR A 293 3.76 -7.56 8.23
C TYR A 293 3.31 -8.99 8.51
N ASP A 294 2.73 -9.19 9.69
CA ASP A 294 2.31 -10.51 10.13
C ASP A 294 0.79 -10.58 10.18
N TRP A 295 0.21 -11.58 9.52
CA TRP A 295 -1.23 -11.79 9.49
C TRP A 295 -1.54 -13.22 9.93
N LEU A 296 -2.12 -13.35 11.13
CA LEU A 296 -2.24 -14.58 11.87
C LEU A 296 -3.71 -14.91 12.13
N VAL A 297 -4.19 -16.05 11.69
CA VAL A 297 -5.49 -16.61 12.12
C VAL A 297 -5.32 -17.17 13.52
N LEU A 298 -6.02 -16.59 14.51
CA LEU A 298 -5.91 -16.95 15.92
C LEU A 298 -6.86 -18.08 16.31
N ASN A 299 -8.04 -18.09 15.71
CA ASN A 299 -9.07 -19.10 15.99
C ASN A 299 -10.02 -19.28 14.80
N GLY A 300 -10.76 -20.39 14.81
CA GLY A 300 -11.77 -20.71 13.82
C GLY A 300 -11.20 -21.08 12.45
N LYS A 301 -12.07 -21.05 11.45
CA LYS A 301 -11.75 -21.40 10.06
C LYS A 301 -12.28 -20.29 9.14
N PRO A 302 -11.43 -19.32 8.72
CA PRO A 302 -11.82 -18.29 7.76
C PRO A 302 -12.28 -18.89 6.43
N PRO A 303 -13.11 -18.21 5.65
CA PRO A 303 -13.27 -18.52 4.23
C PRO A 303 -11.94 -18.49 3.48
N TYR A 304 -11.83 -19.24 2.39
CA TYR A 304 -10.58 -19.40 1.65
C TYR A 304 -9.97 -18.07 1.19
N LEU A 305 -10.80 -17.17 0.66
CA LEU A 305 -10.37 -15.87 0.15
C LEU A 305 -10.07 -14.85 1.26
N ASP A 306 -10.51 -15.11 2.51
CA ASP A 306 -10.18 -14.31 3.70
C ASP A 306 -8.87 -14.74 4.39
N LEU A 307 -8.25 -15.83 3.90
CA LEU A 307 -6.95 -16.26 4.41
C LEU A 307 -5.84 -15.27 4.00
N PRO A 308 -4.87 -15.02 4.88
CA PRO A 308 -3.63 -14.31 4.53
C PRO A 308 -3.06 -14.77 3.19
N ALA A 309 -2.68 -13.82 2.34
CA ALA A 309 -2.08 -14.14 1.04
C ALA A 309 -1.09 -13.07 0.59
N THR A 310 -0.10 -13.46 -0.22
CA THR A 310 0.89 -12.55 -0.83
C THR A 310 0.19 -11.39 -1.53
N SER A 311 0.60 -10.15 -1.25
CA SER A 311 0.07 -8.89 -1.82
C SER A 311 -1.44 -8.67 -1.60
N TRP A 312 -2.03 -9.27 -0.55
CA TRP A 312 -3.38 -8.98 -0.06
C TRP A 312 -3.39 -8.08 1.18
N ASP A 313 -2.23 -7.55 1.57
CA ASP A 313 -2.11 -6.45 2.52
C ASP A 313 -2.81 -5.17 1.98
N PRO A 314 -3.14 -4.19 2.85
CA PRO A 314 -3.81 -2.96 2.43
C PRO A 314 -3.10 -2.19 1.31
N TYR A 315 -1.78 -2.32 1.24
CA TYR A 315 -0.91 -1.61 0.27
C TYR A 315 -0.64 -2.43 -0.99
N THR A 316 -1.06 -3.70 -1.04
CA THR A 316 -0.77 -4.66 -2.13
C THR A 316 0.73 -4.80 -2.44
N SER A 317 1.57 -4.64 -1.42
CA SER A 317 3.04 -4.50 -1.56
C SER A 317 3.83 -5.69 -1.05
N THR A 318 3.25 -6.55 -0.19
CA THR A 318 3.98 -7.71 0.35
C THR A 318 4.38 -8.69 -0.76
N GLY A 319 5.61 -9.21 -0.67
CA GLY A 319 6.09 -10.27 -1.56
C GLY A 319 6.48 -9.79 -2.97
N ARG A 320 7.14 -8.62 -3.09
CA ARG A 320 7.73 -8.21 -4.38
C ARG A 320 8.64 -9.30 -4.95
N GLY A 321 8.46 -9.64 -6.22
CA GLY A 321 9.05 -10.80 -6.89
C GLY A 321 8.04 -11.93 -7.13
N TYR A 322 6.86 -11.86 -6.51
CA TYR A 322 5.80 -12.85 -6.65
C TYR A 322 4.52 -12.22 -7.20
N ILE A 323 3.71 -13.02 -7.90
CA ILE A 323 2.37 -12.63 -8.30
C ILE A 323 1.45 -12.57 -7.06
N GLN A 324 0.48 -11.67 -7.05
CA GLN A 324 -0.51 -11.59 -5.98
C GLN A 324 -1.25 -12.92 -5.80
N GLY A 325 -1.44 -13.33 -4.55
CA GLY A 325 -2.05 -14.63 -4.23
C GLY A 325 -1.13 -15.84 -4.45
N ARG A 326 0.18 -15.65 -4.76
CA ARG A 326 1.13 -16.75 -4.97
C ARG A 326 1.20 -17.72 -3.81
N PHE A 327 1.21 -17.21 -2.61
CA PHE A 327 1.10 -17.99 -1.39
C PHE A 327 -0.12 -17.54 -0.61
N ARG A 328 -0.80 -18.48 -0.01
CA ARG A 328 -1.99 -18.30 0.81
C ARG A 328 -1.95 -19.29 1.96
N GLY A 329 -2.39 -18.87 3.15
CA GLY A 329 -2.41 -19.80 4.28
C GLY A 329 -2.97 -19.15 5.54
N ALA A 330 -3.05 -19.91 6.64
CA ALA A 330 -3.65 -19.42 7.88
C ALA A 330 -2.74 -18.49 8.67
N GLN A 331 -1.43 -18.68 8.55
CA GLN A 331 -0.43 -17.81 9.17
C GLN A 331 0.45 -17.25 8.07
N MET A 332 0.66 -15.96 8.07
CA MET A 332 1.61 -15.26 7.21
C MET A 332 2.57 -14.48 8.08
N ILE A 333 3.85 -14.71 7.91
CA ILE A 333 4.92 -13.86 8.44
C ILE A 333 5.69 -13.28 7.26
N TYR A 334 5.86 -11.99 7.24
CA TYR A 334 6.56 -11.25 6.20
C TYR A 334 7.56 -10.28 6.80
N ALA A 335 8.74 -10.19 6.20
CA ALA A 335 9.74 -9.18 6.51
C ALA A 335 10.38 -8.65 5.24
N GLU A 336 10.69 -7.35 5.22
CA GLU A 336 11.37 -6.69 4.11
C GLU A 336 12.35 -5.65 4.60
N ALA A 337 13.47 -5.52 3.90
CA ALA A 337 14.45 -4.46 4.06
C ALA A 337 14.67 -3.77 2.70
N GLU A 338 14.62 -2.45 2.67
CA GLU A 338 14.95 -1.62 1.51
C GLU A 338 16.10 -0.68 1.83
N TYR A 339 17.09 -0.62 0.94
CA TYR A 339 18.08 0.45 0.96
C TYR A 339 17.77 1.43 -0.17
N ARG A 340 17.27 2.61 0.22
CA ARG A 340 16.88 3.72 -0.68
C ARG A 340 18.04 4.70 -0.77
N TYR A 341 18.53 4.98 -1.98
CA TYR A 341 19.69 5.86 -2.19
C TYR A 341 19.47 6.86 -3.31
N ARG A 342 20.16 7.99 -3.19
CA ARG A 342 20.11 9.04 -4.19
C ARG A 342 21.06 8.71 -5.35
N ILE A 343 20.59 8.80 -6.60
CA ILE A 343 21.40 8.65 -7.82
C ILE A 343 21.82 10.03 -8.34
N SER A 344 20.88 10.95 -8.48
CA SER A 344 21.16 12.30 -8.99
C SER A 344 21.33 13.32 -7.87
N ALA A 345 22.29 14.25 -7.99
CA ALA A 345 22.55 15.29 -7.00
C ALA A 345 21.32 16.19 -6.73
N ASN A 346 20.48 16.40 -7.75
CA ASN A 346 19.24 17.18 -7.64
C ASN A 346 18.04 16.38 -7.12
N GLY A 347 18.21 15.11 -6.70
CA GLY A 347 17.17 14.28 -6.13
C GLY A 347 16.07 13.81 -7.09
N LEU A 348 16.18 14.10 -8.41
CA LEU A 348 15.20 13.66 -9.40
C LEU A 348 15.18 12.14 -9.55
N PHE A 349 16.37 11.51 -9.53
CA PHE A 349 16.52 10.07 -9.62
C PHE A 349 17.10 9.50 -8.34
N GLY A 350 16.49 8.44 -7.85
CA GLY A 350 16.94 7.58 -6.77
C GLY A 350 16.87 6.12 -7.17
N GLY A 351 17.46 5.27 -6.37
CA GLY A 351 17.41 3.82 -6.53
C GLY A 351 17.04 3.13 -5.24
N VAL A 352 16.65 1.88 -5.35
CA VAL A 352 16.41 0.98 -4.23
C VAL A 352 16.99 -0.39 -4.51
N PHE A 353 17.52 -1.04 -3.47
CA PHE A 353 17.65 -2.49 -3.41
C PHE A 353 16.78 -3.00 -2.29
N PHE A 354 15.99 -4.03 -2.56
CA PHE A 354 15.12 -4.64 -1.58
C PHE A 354 15.38 -6.13 -1.45
N LEU A 355 15.17 -6.63 -0.25
CA LEU A 355 15.17 -8.04 0.11
C LEU A 355 13.95 -8.29 0.99
N ASN A 356 13.11 -9.25 0.61
CA ASN A 356 11.98 -9.68 1.42
C ASN A 356 11.98 -11.19 1.64
N ALA A 357 11.23 -11.64 2.63
CA ALA A 357 11.02 -13.04 2.94
C ALA A 357 9.62 -13.23 3.50
N GLN A 358 8.94 -14.28 3.09
CA GLN A 358 7.61 -14.63 3.55
C GLN A 358 7.50 -16.12 3.85
N SER A 359 6.67 -16.48 4.83
CA SER A 359 6.36 -17.86 5.15
C SER A 359 4.90 -17.99 5.52
N PHE A 360 4.26 -19.05 5.03
CA PHE A 360 2.85 -19.35 5.29
C PHE A 360 2.67 -20.74 5.88
N SER A 361 1.72 -20.89 6.81
CA SER A 361 1.21 -22.22 7.18
C SER A 361 0.07 -22.63 6.23
N ALA A 362 -0.14 -23.94 6.02
CA ALA A 362 -1.19 -24.42 5.12
C ALA A 362 -2.59 -24.19 5.71
N ALA A 363 -2.81 -24.48 6.98
CA ALA A 363 -4.11 -24.41 7.63
C ALA A 363 -4.00 -23.87 9.06
N PRO A 364 -5.11 -23.47 9.70
CA PRO A 364 -5.10 -23.08 11.11
C PRO A 364 -4.48 -24.17 12.00
N GLY A 365 -3.61 -23.76 12.92
CA GLY A 365 -2.92 -24.68 13.83
C GLY A 365 -1.75 -25.49 13.23
N THR A 366 -1.44 -25.31 11.95
CA THR A 366 -0.25 -25.93 11.33
C THR A 366 0.97 -25.01 11.41
N ARG A 367 2.16 -25.59 11.29
CA ARG A 367 3.43 -24.86 11.35
C ARG A 367 3.64 -24.05 10.07
N LEU A 368 4.38 -22.95 10.22
CA LEU A 368 4.96 -22.22 9.09
C LEU A 368 5.82 -23.15 8.25
N GLN A 369 5.74 -23.01 6.93
CA GLN A 369 6.47 -23.82 5.98
C GLN A 369 7.75 -23.11 5.51
N THR A 370 8.33 -23.54 4.39
CA THR A 370 9.56 -22.99 3.85
C THR A 370 9.49 -21.48 3.65
N VAL A 371 10.53 -20.77 4.06
CA VAL A 371 10.67 -19.33 3.80
C VAL A 371 10.91 -19.10 2.32
N GLN A 372 10.15 -18.17 1.75
CA GLN A 372 10.21 -17.81 0.34
C GLN A 372 10.83 -16.40 0.19
N PRO A 373 12.12 -16.31 -0.17
CA PRO A 373 12.80 -15.03 -0.35
C PRO A 373 12.42 -14.35 -1.65
N GLY A 374 12.39 -13.02 -1.65
CA GLY A 374 12.29 -12.19 -2.83
C GLY A 374 13.29 -11.04 -2.74
N PHE A 375 13.82 -10.58 -3.87
CA PHE A 375 14.79 -9.48 -3.91
C PHE A 375 14.77 -8.78 -5.26
N GLY A 376 15.32 -7.57 -5.30
CA GLY A 376 15.46 -6.88 -6.58
C GLY A 376 15.94 -5.45 -6.46
N PRO A 377 16.30 -4.86 -7.60
CA PRO A 377 16.55 -3.43 -7.73
C PRO A 377 15.28 -2.67 -8.08
N GLY A 378 15.29 -1.37 -7.81
CA GLY A 378 14.26 -0.45 -8.28
C GLY A 378 14.78 0.94 -8.58
N LEU A 379 14.06 1.64 -9.46
CA LEU A 379 14.27 3.04 -9.79
C LEU A 379 13.22 3.90 -9.10
N ARG A 380 13.63 5.04 -8.63
CA ARG A 380 12.78 6.08 -8.06
C ARG A 380 12.89 7.34 -8.91
N VAL A 381 11.78 7.83 -9.41
CA VAL A 381 11.72 9.10 -10.13
C VAL A 381 10.86 10.07 -9.32
N LYS A 382 11.44 11.18 -8.88
CA LYS A 382 10.74 12.19 -8.07
C LYS A 382 9.60 12.80 -8.88
N LEU A 383 8.37 12.46 -8.50
CA LEU A 383 7.17 12.99 -9.12
C LEU A 383 6.86 14.40 -8.60
N ASN A 384 6.91 14.55 -7.29
CA ASN A 384 6.66 15.82 -6.60
C ASN A 384 7.64 15.97 -5.41
N LYS A 385 8.44 17.02 -5.43
CA LYS A 385 9.44 17.32 -4.39
C LYS A 385 8.82 17.80 -3.07
N LEU A 386 7.65 18.46 -3.12
CA LEU A 386 6.97 18.98 -1.92
C LEU A 386 6.38 17.85 -1.07
N THR A 387 5.70 16.90 -1.71
CA THR A 387 5.14 15.72 -1.04
C THR A 387 6.12 14.58 -0.89
N LYS A 388 7.31 14.71 -1.49
CA LYS A 388 8.32 13.64 -1.61
C LYS A 388 7.82 12.39 -2.35
N THR A 389 6.75 12.52 -3.15
CA THR A 389 6.17 11.39 -3.89
C THR A 389 7.10 10.97 -5.03
N ASN A 390 7.36 9.68 -5.13
CA ASN A 390 8.13 9.06 -6.21
C ASN A 390 7.22 8.19 -7.11
N VAL A 391 7.60 8.05 -8.37
CA VAL A 391 7.21 6.91 -9.20
C VAL A 391 8.26 5.83 -8.95
N CYS A 392 7.79 4.68 -8.52
CA CYS A 392 8.62 3.52 -8.20
C CYS A 392 8.50 2.48 -9.31
N ILE A 393 9.64 1.99 -9.80
CA ILE A 393 9.71 0.98 -10.85
C ILE A 393 10.66 -0.09 -10.35
N ASP A 394 10.12 -1.18 -9.83
CA ASP A 394 10.87 -2.25 -9.20
C ASP A 394 10.85 -3.52 -10.07
N TYR A 395 11.95 -4.23 -10.15
CA TYR A 395 12.00 -5.55 -10.75
C TYR A 395 12.38 -6.58 -9.69
N GLY A 396 11.43 -7.46 -9.36
CA GLY A 396 11.58 -8.44 -8.30
C GLY A 396 11.83 -9.85 -8.83
N PHE A 397 12.65 -10.60 -8.10
CA PHE A 397 12.92 -12.02 -8.29
C PHE A 397 12.45 -12.78 -7.05
N GLY A 398 11.81 -13.93 -7.27
CA GLY A 398 11.36 -14.86 -6.24
C GLY A 398 11.82 -16.28 -6.55
N THR A 399 11.38 -17.22 -5.74
CA THR A 399 11.65 -18.67 -5.94
C THR A 399 10.84 -19.26 -7.08
N GLN A 400 11.18 -20.45 -7.51
CA GLN A 400 10.51 -21.23 -8.57
C GLN A 400 10.37 -20.46 -9.90
N GLY A 401 11.32 -19.57 -10.24
CA GLY A 401 11.28 -18.77 -11.45
C GLY A 401 10.33 -17.58 -11.41
N SER A 402 9.71 -17.27 -10.26
CA SER A 402 8.90 -16.06 -10.08
C SER A 402 9.74 -14.82 -10.28
N LYS A 403 9.27 -13.89 -11.09
CA LYS A 403 9.89 -12.58 -11.31
C LYS A 403 8.91 -11.62 -11.95
N GLY A 404 9.11 -10.34 -11.77
CA GLY A 404 8.27 -9.37 -12.46
C GLY A 404 8.53 -7.92 -12.15
N LEU A 405 7.91 -7.08 -12.98
CA LEU A 405 7.90 -5.64 -12.86
C LEU A 405 6.76 -5.18 -11.96
N PHE A 406 7.07 -4.23 -11.08
CA PHE A 406 6.11 -3.57 -10.20
C PHE A 406 6.24 -2.07 -10.41
N VAL A 407 5.14 -1.39 -10.71
CA VAL A 407 5.12 0.06 -10.89
C VAL A 407 4.10 0.64 -9.92
N ASN A 408 4.55 1.57 -9.09
CA ASN A 408 3.73 2.22 -8.08
C ASN A 408 3.98 3.74 -8.01
N VAL A 409 3.05 4.47 -7.41
CA VAL A 409 3.19 5.89 -7.06
C VAL A 409 3.18 6.00 -5.54
N GLY A 410 4.24 6.55 -4.96
CA GLY A 410 4.56 6.45 -3.53
C GLY A 410 5.51 5.30 -3.23
N GLU A 411 6.20 5.34 -2.09
CA GLU A 411 7.04 4.23 -1.67
C GLU A 411 6.18 2.99 -1.32
N MET A 412 6.80 1.82 -1.33
CA MET A 412 6.07 0.56 -1.13
C MET A 412 5.55 0.41 0.31
N PHE A 413 6.24 1.03 1.30
CA PHE A 413 5.82 1.07 2.70
C PHE A 413 6.44 2.24 3.46
#